data_b1454372fe86abc7930755d399edfba2
#
_entry.id   b1454372fe86abc7930755d399edfba2
#
_cell.length_a   1.000
_cell.length_b   1.000
_cell.length_c   1.000
_cell.angle_alpha   90.00
_cell.angle_beta   90.00
_cell.angle_gamma   90.00
#
_symmetry.space_group_name_H-M   'P 1'
#
loop_
_entity.id
_entity.type
_entity.pdbx_description
1 polymer ?
#
loop_
_entity_poly.entity_id
_entity_poly.type
_entity_poly.pdbx_seq_one_letter_code
_entity_poly.pdbx_strand_id
1 'polypeptide(L)'
;MLMVKNKPYKLNSQDEKVVKIFSELGMPKNLAKTLLYISHCDECRSAEIEHQANLRQPEVSVAMQELQRKGWIKKRDLRKKGKGRPVHLYSLSHPIDEIIKTFEQEKMKEVQSIQNDLDQLKKLIESR
;
A
#
# COMPACT_ATOMS: atom_id res chain seq x y z
N MET A 1 5.97 -27.80 -7.71
CA MET A 1 6.19 -27.45 -7.32
C MET A 1 6.10 -26.99 -6.43
N LEU A 2 6.16 -26.82 -6.18
CA LEU A 2 6.24 -26.38 -5.50
C LEU A 2 6.54 -25.56 -4.96
N MET A 3 6.69 -25.07 -4.68
CA MET A 3 6.95 -24.32 -4.29
C MET A 3 7.41 -23.34 -3.96
N VAL A 4 7.78 -23.11 -3.96
CA VAL A 4 8.44 -21.88 -4.11
C VAL A 4 7.70 -20.64 -3.79
N LYS A 5 6.50 -20.73 -3.42
CA LYS A 5 5.73 -19.58 -3.09
C LYS A 5 6.24 -18.79 -1.91
N ASN A 6 7.11 -19.36 -1.12
CA ASN A 6 7.63 -18.63 0.04
C ASN A 6 8.97 -17.98 -0.20
N LYS A 7 9.40 -17.98 -1.44
CA LYS A 7 10.65 -17.30 -1.76
C LYS A 7 10.46 -15.81 -1.56
N PRO A 8 11.28 -15.16 -0.74
CA PRO A 8 11.13 -13.72 -0.52
C PRO A 8 11.32 -12.95 -1.81
N TYR A 9 10.52 -11.94 -2.00
CA TYR A 9 10.63 -11.04 -3.12
C TYR A 9 11.37 -9.80 -2.68
N LYS A 10 12.35 -9.38 -3.45
CA LYS A 10 13.06 -8.16 -3.16
C LYS A 10 12.64 -7.10 -4.15
N LEU A 11 12.34 -5.91 -3.67
CA LEU A 11 11.93 -4.82 -4.55
C LEU A 11 13.06 -4.48 -5.51
N ASN A 12 12.73 -4.41 -6.79
CA ASN A 12 13.70 -4.15 -7.84
C ASN A 12 13.61 -2.71 -8.33
N SER A 13 14.38 -2.37 -9.36
CA SER A 13 14.40 -0.98 -9.85
C SER A 13 13.07 -0.55 -10.44
N GLN A 14 12.32 -1.49 -11.03
CA GLN A 14 10.98 -1.18 -11.53
C GLN A 14 10.06 -0.81 -10.39
N ASP A 15 10.14 -1.54 -9.29
CA ASP A 15 9.34 -1.25 -8.11
C ASP A 15 9.70 0.12 -7.52
N GLU A 16 10.99 0.48 -7.56
CA GLU A 16 11.41 1.78 -7.06
C GLU A 16 10.80 2.91 -7.87
N LYS A 17 10.68 2.73 -9.18
CA LYS A 17 10.01 3.71 -10.03
C LYS A 17 8.54 3.84 -9.66
N VAL A 18 7.88 2.72 -9.38
CA VAL A 18 6.49 2.73 -8.98
C VAL A 18 6.32 3.45 -7.64
N VAL A 19 7.21 3.17 -6.69
CA VAL A 19 7.18 3.84 -5.39
C VAL A 19 7.35 5.34 -5.55
N LYS A 20 8.26 5.75 -6.43
CA LYS A 20 8.48 7.17 -6.68
C LYS A 20 7.22 7.85 -7.21
N ILE A 21 6.55 7.22 -8.15
CA ILE A 21 5.31 7.77 -8.71
C ILE A 21 4.22 7.87 -7.64
N PHE A 22 4.05 6.80 -6.85
CA PHE A 22 3.10 6.85 -5.73
C PHE A 22 3.42 8.00 -4.80
N SER A 23 4.70 8.20 -4.49
CA SER A 23 5.13 9.26 -3.60
C SER A 23 4.77 10.64 -4.17
N GLU A 24 4.98 10.81 -5.48
CA GLU A 24 4.64 12.06 -6.15
C GLU A 24 3.14 12.31 -6.12
N LEU A 25 2.35 11.24 -6.08
CA LEU A 25 0.90 11.34 -6.01
C LEU A 25 0.39 11.47 -4.57
N GLY A 26 1.30 11.55 -3.61
CA GLY A 26 0.93 11.81 -2.22
C GLY A 26 0.88 10.59 -1.32
N MET A 27 1.22 9.42 -1.82
CA MET A 27 1.27 8.22 -0.98
C MET A 27 2.63 8.15 -0.29
N PRO A 28 2.67 7.96 1.04
CA PRO A 28 3.96 7.82 1.71
C PRO A 28 4.77 6.65 1.14
N LYS A 29 6.08 6.85 1.04
CA LYS A 29 6.95 5.83 0.45
C LYS A 29 6.87 4.49 1.16
N ASN A 30 6.82 4.50 2.48
CA ASN A 30 6.75 3.26 3.24
C ASN A 30 5.47 2.50 2.95
N LEU A 31 4.38 3.22 2.77
CA LEU A 31 3.10 2.61 2.43
C LEU A 31 3.17 1.96 1.04
N ALA A 32 3.74 2.68 0.08
CA ALA A 32 3.88 2.17 -1.28
C ALA A 32 4.77 0.93 -1.34
N LYS A 33 5.90 0.97 -0.63
CA LYS A 33 6.79 -0.19 -0.58
C LYS A 33 6.11 -1.42 0.00
N THR A 34 5.38 -1.21 1.10
CA THR A 34 4.68 -2.30 1.75
C THR A 34 3.61 -2.89 0.84
N LEU A 35 2.83 -2.03 0.21
CA LEU A 35 1.78 -2.46 -0.71
C LEU A 35 2.37 -3.25 -1.87
N LEU A 36 3.45 -2.76 -2.47
CA LEU A 36 4.09 -3.44 -3.58
C LEU A 36 4.64 -4.80 -3.17
N TYR A 37 5.28 -4.85 -2.00
CA TYR A 37 5.80 -6.13 -1.55
C TYR A 37 4.68 -7.16 -1.40
N ILE A 38 3.58 -6.75 -0.76
CA ILE A 38 2.45 -7.66 -0.56
C ILE A 38 1.86 -8.09 -1.90
N SER A 39 1.84 -7.20 -2.88
CA SER A 39 1.29 -7.51 -4.20
C SER A 39 2.07 -8.59 -4.94
N HIS A 40 3.34 -8.79 -4.59
CA HIS A 40 4.17 -9.81 -5.22
C HIS A 40 4.14 -11.13 -4.48
N CYS A 41 3.41 -11.21 -3.39
CA CYS A 41 3.34 -12.41 -2.56
C CYS A 41 1.90 -12.84 -2.42
N ASP A 42 1.69 -14.14 -2.25
CA ASP A 42 0.34 -14.62 -1.92
C ASP A 42 -0.01 -14.25 -0.50
N GLU A 43 0.88 -14.56 0.42
CA GLU A 43 0.77 -14.17 1.82
C GLU A 43 2.16 -13.91 2.35
N CYS A 44 2.28 -12.93 3.26
CA CYS A 44 3.59 -12.62 3.82
C CYS A 44 3.46 -12.19 5.27
N ARG A 45 4.58 -12.29 5.98
CA ARG A 45 4.69 -11.84 7.36
C ARG A 45 5.30 -10.45 7.39
N SER A 46 5.01 -9.71 8.45
CA SER A 46 5.57 -8.36 8.59
C SER A 46 7.10 -8.39 8.63
N ALA A 47 7.68 -9.43 9.22
CA ALA A 47 9.14 -9.55 9.28
C ALA A 47 9.77 -9.65 7.90
N GLU A 48 9.09 -10.32 6.95
CA GLU A 48 9.58 -10.39 5.58
C GLU A 48 9.60 -9.02 4.93
N ILE A 49 8.55 -8.24 5.19
CA ILE A 49 8.45 -6.90 4.61
C ILE A 49 9.54 -6.00 5.16
N GLU A 50 9.80 -6.07 6.48
CA GLU A 50 10.89 -5.31 7.08
C GLU A 50 12.21 -5.58 6.38
N HIS A 51 12.48 -6.86 6.19
CA HIS A 51 13.76 -7.27 5.63
C HIS A 51 13.88 -6.97 4.15
N GLN A 52 12.86 -7.34 3.37
CA GLN A 52 12.94 -7.25 1.92
C GLN A 52 12.67 -5.85 1.38
N ALA A 53 11.88 -5.06 2.08
CA ALA A 53 11.61 -3.69 1.67
C ALA A 53 12.49 -2.68 2.41
N ASN A 54 13.38 -3.18 3.27
CA ASN A 54 14.32 -2.36 4.03
C ASN A 54 13.58 -1.31 4.87
N LEU A 55 12.63 -1.78 5.65
CA LEU A 55 11.84 -0.93 6.53
C LEU A 55 12.01 -1.40 7.97
N ARG A 56 11.82 -0.47 8.90
CA ARG A 56 11.86 -0.81 10.30
C ARG A 56 10.50 -1.31 10.75
N GLN A 57 10.49 -2.09 11.83
CA GLN A 57 9.26 -2.65 12.35
C GLN A 57 8.17 -1.60 12.60
N PRO A 58 8.46 -0.44 13.23
CA PRO A 58 7.41 0.57 13.40
C PRO A 58 6.87 1.11 12.08
N GLU A 59 7.73 1.23 11.08
CA GLU A 59 7.30 1.71 9.76
C GLU A 59 6.36 0.73 9.09
N VAL A 60 6.66 -0.56 9.19
CA VAL A 60 5.81 -1.60 8.64
C VAL A 60 4.48 -1.64 9.39
N SER A 61 4.53 -1.52 10.70
CA SER A 61 3.32 -1.55 11.52
C SER A 61 2.35 -0.43 11.13
N VAL A 62 2.87 0.78 10.98
CA VAL A 62 2.04 1.93 10.58
C VAL A 62 1.47 1.71 9.18
N ALA A 63 2.31 1.23 8.25
CA ALA A 63 1.87 0.98 6.89
C ALA A 63 0.77 -0.07 6.84
N MET A 64 0.91 -1.14 7.63
CA MET A 64 -0.10 -2.19 7.68
C MET A 64 -1.43 -1.68 8.19
N GLN A 65 -1.39 -0.86 9.25
CA GLN A 65 -2.61 -0.29 9.79
C GLN A 65 -3.32 0.57 8.77
N GLU A 66 -2.57 1.38 8.05
CA GLU A 66 -3.15 2.25 7.05
C GLU A 66 -3.73 1.46 5.88
N LEU A 67 -3.02 0.45 5.41
CA LEU A 67 -3.51 -0.38 4.31
C LEU A 67 -4.76 -1.17 4.70
N GLN A 68 -4.81 -1.63 5.96
CA GLN A 68 -6.01 -2.29 6.47
C GLN A 68 -7.17 -1.32 6.56
N ARG A 69 -6.91 -0.10 7.02
CA ARG A 69 -7.94 0.92 7.11
C ARG A 69 -8.54 1.23 5.75
N LYS A 70 -7.71 1.25 4.72
CA LYS A 70 -8.17 1.48 3.35
C LYS A 70 -8.91 0.27 2.77
N GLY A 71 -8.80 -0.88 3.42
CA GLY A 71 -9.43 -2.10 2.92
C GLY A 71 -8.66 -2.76 1.78
N TRP A 72 -7.39 -2.41 1.63
CA TRP A 72 -6.57 -2.95 0.55
C TRP A 72 -5.85 -4.23 0.90
N ILE A 73 -5.65 -4.48 2.18
CA ILE A 73 -5.04 -5.73 2.64
C ILE A 73 -5.88 -6.34 3.74
N LYS A 74 -5.69 -7.63 3.94
CA LYS A 74 -6.35 -8.37 4.99
C LYS A 74 -5.32 -9.16 5.76
N LYS A 75 -5.68 -9.53 6.97
CA LYS A 75 -4.81 -10.25 7.89
C LYS A 75 -5.47 -11.56 8.26
N ARG A 76 -4.66 -12.61 8.32
CA ARG A 76 -5.12 -13.92 8.76
C ARG A 76 -4.16 -14.41 9.83
N ASP A 77 -4.71 -14.96 10.89
CA ASP A 77 -3.89 -15.51 11.94
C ASP A 77 -3.61 -16.98 11.65
N LEU A 78 -2.33 -17.34 11.72
CA LEU A 78 -1.92 -18.71 11.58
C LEU A 78 -1.54 -19.21 12.97
N ARG A 79 -2.37 -20.08 13.53
CA ARG A 79 -2.10 -20.63 14.83
C ARG A 79 -1.23 -21.86 14.72
N LYS A 80 -0.13 -21.84 15.44
CA LYS A 80 0.68 -23.02 15.55
C LYS A 80 0.15 -23.87 16.68
N LYS A 81 0.17 -25.17 16.49
CA LYS A 81 -0.16 -26.09 17.54
C LYS A 81 0.76 -25.84 18.72
N GLY A 82 0.19 -25.73 19.89
CA GLY A 82 0.95 -25.61 21.11
C GLY A 82 1.24 -24.19 21.48
N LYS A 83 2.46 -23.85 21.62
CA LYS A 83 2.86 -22.59 22.21
C LYS A 83 3.12 -21.51 21.20
N GLY A 84 3.06 -20.30 21.67
CA GLY A 84 3.57 -19.19 20.92
C GLY A 84 2.50 -18.23 20.50
N ARG A 85 2.94 -17.09 20.03
CA ARG A 85 2.07 -16.06 19.54
C ARG A 85 1.52 -16.45 18.19
N PRO A 86 0.28 -16.06 17.89
CA PRO A 86 -0.22 -16.25 16.56
C PRO A 86 0.66 -15.51 15.55
N VAL A 87 0.89 -16.15 14.43
CA VAL A 87 1.62 -15.52 13.35
C VAL A 87 0.57 -14.88 12.44
N HIS A 88 0.79 -13.61 12.12
CA HIS A 88 -0.11 -12.89 11.21
C HIS A 88 0.40 -12.98 9.79
N LEU A 89 -0.49 -13.33 8.88
CA LEU A 89 -0.19 -13.37 7.45
C LEU A 89 -1.01 -12.28 6.77
N TYR A 90 -0.37 -11.54 5.90
CA TYR A 90 -0.98 -10.42 5.20
C TYR A 90 -1.06 -10.70 3.71
N SER A 91 -2.16 -10.32 3.10
CA SER A 91 -2.35 -10.48 1.67
C SER A 91 -3.25 -9.36 1.15
N LEU A 92 -3.26 -9.18 -0.17
CA LEU A 92 -4.14 -8.18 -0.77
C LEU A 92 -5.59 -8.62 -0.64
N SER A 93 -6.47 -7.65 -0.34
CA SER A 93 -7.92 -7.89 -0.31
C SER A 93 -8.50 -7.93 -1.72
N HIS A 94 -7.85 -7.28 -2.66
CA HIS A 94 -8.28 -7.16 -4.05
C HIS A 94 -7.07 -7.24 -4.95
N PRO A 95 -7.24 -7.59 -6.22
CA PRO A 95 -6.11 -7.53 -7.15
C PRO A 95 -5.48 -6.14 -7.20
N ILE A 96 -4.19 -6.09 -7.41
CA ILE A 96 -3.47 -4.82 -7.37
C ILE A 96 -4.02 -3.81 -8.40
N ASP A 97 -4.45 -4.29 -9.56
CA ASP A 97 -5.01 -3.39 -10.56
C ASP A 97 -6.30 -2.74 -10.10
N GLU A 98 -7.12 -3.44 -9.29
CA GLU A 98 -8.31 -2.85 -8.71
C GLU A 98 -7.97 -1.81 -7.65
N ILE A 99 -6.94 -2.09 -6.87
CA ILE A 99 -6.46 -1.15 -5.87
C ILE A 99 -5.97 0.13 -6.55
N ILE A 100 -5.25 -0.02 -7.65
CA ILE A 100 -4.78 1.13 -8.43
C ILE A 100 -5.95 1.94 -8.98
N LYS A 101 -7.01 1.27 -9.45
CA LYS A 101 -8.20 1.98 -9.92
C LYS A 101 -8.86 2.78 -8.81
N THR A 102 -8.94 2.20 -7.61
CA THR A 102 -9.50 2.92 -6.47
C THR A 102 -8.66 4.13 -6.13
N PHE A 103 -7.34 3.95 -6.13
CA PHE A 103 -6.42 5.06 -5.88
C PHE A 103 -6.59 6.16 -6.93
N GLU A 104 -6.70 5.77 -8.20
CA GLU A 104 -6.92 6.71 -9.29
C GLU A 104 -8.21 7.50 -9.07
N GLN A 105 -9.28 6.83 -8.72
CA GLN A 105 -10.56 7.50 -8.48
C GLN A 105 -10.45 8.51 -7.36
N GLU A 106 -9.73 8.18 -6.28
CA GLU A 106 -9.51 9.10 -5.19
C GLU A 106 -8.74 10.34 -5.66
N LYS A 107 -7.71 10.12 -6.48
CA LYS A 107 -6.90 11.22 -6.98
C LYS A 107 -7.68 12.09 -7.96
N MET A 108 -8.52 11.49 -8.79
CA MET A 108 -9.33 12.26 -9.72
C MET A 108 -10.36 13.12 -9.00
N LYS A 109 -10.87 12.66 -7.85
CA LYS A 109 -11.74 13.50 -7.03
C LYS A 109 -10.99 14.69 -6.46
N GLU A 110 -9.73 14.49 -6.06
CA GLU A 110 -8.91 15.61 -5.59
C GLU A 110 -8.67 16.61 -6.70
N VAL A 111 -8.40 16.14 -7.92
CA VAL A 111 -8.20 17.00 -9.07
C VAL A 111 -9.47 17.83 -9.31
N GLN A 112 -10.64 17.20 -9.28
CA GLN A 112 -11.90 17.89 -9.49
C GLN A 112 -12.15 18.94 -8.42
N SER A 113 -11.83 18.60 -7.17
CA SER A 113 -11.98 19.53 -6.06
C SER A 113 -11.09 20.75 -6.23
N ILE A 114 -9.84 20.53 -6.65
CA ILE A 114 -8.91 21.64 -6.92
C ILE A 114 -9.45 22.52 -8.03
N GLN A 115 -9.95 21.90 -9.10
CA GLN A 115 -10.50 22.65 -10.24
C GLN A 115 -11.68 23.51 -9.79
N ASN A 116 -12.56 22.93 -8.97
CA ASN A 116 -13.72 23.67 -8.47
C ASN A 116 -13.29 24.86 -7.61
N ASP A 117 -12.29 24.65 -6.76
CA ASP A 117 -11.78 25.72 -5.91
C ASP A 117 -11.18 26.84 -6.73
N LEU A 118 -10.42 26.51 -7.79
CA LEU A 118 -9.84 27.51 -8.68
C LEU A 118 -10.92 28.30 -9.40
N ASP A 119 -11.96 27.61 -9.88
CA ASP A 119 -13.06 28.29 -10.56
C ASP A 119 -13.79 29.23 -9.62
N GLN A 120 -14.02 28.81 -8.38
CA GLN A 120 -14.68 29.63 -7.39
C GLN A 120 -13.84 30.83 -7.03
N LEU A 121 -12.53 30.63 -6.87
CA LEU A 121 -11.60 31.70 -6.56
C LEU A 121 -11.64 32.76 -7.65
N LYS A 122 -11.61 32.35 -8.91
CA LYS A 122 -11.66 33.30 -10.03
C LYS A 122 -12.94 34.09 -10.01
N LYS A 123 -14.08 33.43 -9.78
CA LYS A 123 -15.37 34.12 -9.74
C LYS A 123 -15.44 35.14 -8.63
N LEU A 124 -14.93 34.77 -7.45
CA LEU A 124 -14.95 35.67 -6.31
C LEU A 124 -14.05 36.88 -6.54
N ILE A 125 -12.91 36.67 -7.17
CA ILE A 125 -11.99 37.78 -7.47
C ILE A 125 -12.59 38.70 -8.55
N GLU A 126 -13.19 38.12 -9.58
CA GLU A 126 -13.75 38.90 -10.68
C GLU A 126 -14.96 39.74 -10.27
N SER A 127 -15.69 39.27 -9.25
CA SER A 127 -16.87 39.98 -8.81
C SER A 127 -16.60 41.13 -7.84
N ARG A 128 -15.35 41.37 -7.51
CA ARG A 128 -14.97 42.42 -6.59
C ARG A 128 -15.16 43.81 -7.20
#